data_1aef509f0cff0ff52492f660ff9b83d8
#
_entry.id   1aef509f0cff0ff52492f660ff9b83d8
#
_cell.length_a   1.000
_cell.length_b   1.000
_cell.length_c   1.000
_cell.angle_alpha   90.00
_cell.angle_beta   90.00
_cell.angle_gamma   90.00
#
_symmetry.space_group_name_H-M   'P 1'
#
loop_
_entity.id
_entity.type
_entity.pdbx_description
1 polymer ?
#
loop_
_entity_poly.entity_id
_entity_poly.type
_entity_poly.pdbx_seq_one_letter_code
_entity_poly.pdbx_strand_id
1 'polypeptide(L)'
;MKNTEKTMDKIVALCKNRGFVFPGSEIYGGLANTWDYGPLGAELKKNIKNAWWKKFVQENPYNVGLDAAILMNPQTWVASGHLGGFSDPLMDCRECHERFRADKVIEDWCAETGFELPKPIDAFSQQEMKDFVEEHNIPCPTCGKHNFTDIRQFNLMFKTFQGVTEDAKNTVYLRPETAQGIFVNFNNVQRTTRKKLPFGIGQIGKSFRNEITPGNFIFRVREFEQMELEFFCQPGTDLEWFQYWREFCRKWLVDLGLKEENL
;
A
#
# COMPACT_ATOMS: atom_id res chain seq x y z
N MET A 1 23.57 -17.64 9.81
CA MET A 1 22.54 -18.37 9.04
C MET A 1 22.75 -18.08 7.57
N LYS A 2 22.83 -19.10 6.73
CA LYS A 2 22.83 -18.93 5.26
C LYS A 2 21.46 -18.43 4.81
N ASN A 3 21.37 -17.61 3.76
CA ASN A 3 20.09 -17.06 3.28
C ASN A 3 19.04 -18.13 2.97
N THR A 4 19.47 -19.31 2.51
CA THR A 4 18.63 -20.50 2.25
C THR A 4 17.95 -21.09 3.50
N GLU A 5 18.35 -20.67 4.71
CA GLU A 5 17.78 -21.14 5.98
C GLU A 5 16.73 -20.18 6.54
N LYS A 6 16.56 -18.98 5.93
CA LYS A 6 15.62 -17.94 6.35
C LYS A 6 14.32 -18.09 5.58
N THR A 7 13.44 -18.94 6.05
CA THR A 7 12.07 -19.03 5.48
C THR A 7 11.15 -18.02 6.14
N MET A 8 10.07 -17.64 5.45
CA MET A 8 9.05 -16.73 5.99
C MET A 8 8.49 -17.26 7.32
N ASP A 9 8.17 -18.54 7.41
CA ASP A 9 7.65 -19.16 8.63
C ASP A 9 8.57 -19.01 9.83
N LYS A 10 9.88 -19.20 9.63
CA LYS A 10 10.88 -19.01 10.70
C LYS A 10 10.99 -17.56 11.13
N ILE A 11 10.89 -16.61 10.18
CA ILE A 11 10.91 -15.17 10.48
C ILE A 11 9.66 -14.80 11.27
N VAL A 12 8.48 -15.25 10.84
CA VAL A 12 7.20 -15.01 11.52
C VAL A 12 7.22 -15.58 12.95
N ALA A 13 7.66 -16.83 13.11
CA ALA A 13 7.79 -17.45 14.41
C ALA A 13 8.75 -16.69 15.34
N LEU A 14 9.91 -16.26 14.81
CA LEU A 14 10.87 -15.45 15.56
C LEU A 14 10.24 -14.12 15.99
N CYS A 15 9.57 -13.42 15.08
CA CYS A 15 8.96 -12.12 15.37
C CYS A 15 7.89 -12.21 16.46
N LYS A 16 7.04 -13.24 16.42
CA LYS A 16 6.03 -13.49 17.46
C LYS A 16 6.68 -13.84 18.81
N ASN A 17 7.59 -14.81 18.80
CA ASN A 17 8.21 -15.30 20.03
C ASN A 17 9.10 -14.26 20.73
N ARG A 18 9.62 -13.29 20.00
CA ARG A 18 10.49 -12.24 20.54
C ARG A 18 9.78 -10.91 20.80
N GLY A 19 8.47 -10.84 20.55
CA GLY A 19 7.70 -9.63 20.82
C GLY A 19 7.98 -8.50 19.82
N PHE A 20 8.26 -8.83 18.57
CA PHE A 20 8.25 -7.85 17.49
C PHE A 20 6.82 -7.54 17.06
N VAL A 21 6.00 -8.57 16.89
CA VAL A 21 4.59 -8.43 16.53
C VAL A 21 3.74 -9.48 17.23
N PHE A 22 2.47 -9.12 17.46
CA PHE A 22 1.43 -10.01 17.96
C PHE A 22 0.22 -9.96 17.04
N PRO A 23 -0.59 -11.03 16.93
CA PRO A 23 -1.90 -10.94 16.29
C PRO A 23 -2.76 -9.89 17.01
N GLY A 24 -3.36 -8.98 16.24
CA GLY A 24 -4.18 -7.92 16.82
C GLY A 24 -5.41 -8.48 17.54
N SER A 25 -5.66 -8.04 18.77
CA SER A 25 -6.80 -8.48 19.58
C SER A 25 -6.85 -9.98 19.85
N GLU A 26 -5.71 -10.64 20.04
CA GLU A 26 -5.56 -12.09 20.14
C GLU A 26 -6.44 -12.72 21.24
N ILE A 27 -6.62 -12.04 22.38
CA ILE A 27 -7.45 -12.50 23.49
C ILE A 27 -8.92 -12.72 23.13
N TYR A 28 -9.39 -12.13 22.05
CA TYR A 28 -10.74 -12.28 21.51
C TYR A 28 -10.79 -13.12 20.21
N GLY A 29 -9.76 -13.91 19.94
CA GLY A 29 -9.64 -14.70 18.73
C GLY A 29 -8.98 -13.98 17.55
N GLY A 30 -8.56 -12.75 17.75
CA GLY A 30 -7.85 -11.95 16.76
C GLY A 30 -8.76 -11.32 15.68
N LEU A 31 -8.17 -10.43 14.90
CA LEU A 31 -8.74 -9.92 13.67
C LEU A 31 -7.78 -10.25 12.53
N ALA A 32 -8.28 -10.94 11.50
CA ALA A 32 -7.46 -11.45 10.42
C ALA A 32 -6.56 -10.36 9.79
N ASN A 33 -5.26 -10.66 9.67
CA ASN A 33 -4.23 -9.78 9.11
C ASN A 33 -4.14 -8.39 9.77
N THR A 34 -4.42 -8.35 11.07
CA THR A 34 -4.17 -7.19 11.92
C THR A 34 -3.07 -7.55 12.91
N TRP A 35 -2.10 -6.67 13.05
CA TRP A 35 -0.89 -6.92 13.84
C TRP A 35 -0.62 -5.76 14.79
N ASP A 36 -0.35 -6.09 16.04
CA ASP A 36 0.17 -5.16 17.04
C ASP A 36 1.70 -5.25 17.05
N TYR A 37 2.37 -4.10 17.07
CA TYR A 37 3.83 -4.08 17.25
C TYR A 37 4.14 -4.18 18.75
N GLY A 38 4.77 -5.29 19.13
CA GLY A 38 5.21 -5.52 20.51
C GLY A 38 6.42 -4.65 20.91
N PRO A 39 6.96 -4.82 22.13
CA PRO A 39 8.02 -3.94 22.63
C PRO A 39 9.22 -3.79 21.71
N LEU A 40 9.75 -4.89 21.16
CA LEU A 40 10.90 -4.84 20.23
C LEU A 40 10.49 -4.28 18.87
N GLY A 41 9.30 -4.60 18.38
CA GLY A 41 8.79 -4.08 17.11
C GLY A 41 8.52 -2.59 17.16
N ALA A 42 7.98 -2.09 18.25
CA ALA A 42 7.72 -0.66 18.46
C ALA A 42 9.04 0.14 18.45
N GLU A 43 10.07 -0.33 19.15
CA GLU A 43 11.38 0.33 19.17
C GLU A 43 12.07 0.27 17.80
N LEU A 44 12.05 -0.89 17.13
CA LEU A 44 12.61 -1.01 15.77
C LEU A 44 11.92 -0.06 14.79
N LYS A 45 10.59 -0.03 14.82
CA LYS A 45 9.77 0.84 13.97
C LYS A 45 10.05 2.32 14.22
N LYS A 46 10.15 2.71 15.49
CA LYS A 46 10.51 4.08 15.90
C LYS A 46 11.90 4.47 15.41
N ASN A 47 12.89 3.58 15.56
CA ASN A 47 14.24 3.82 15.10
C ASN A 47 14.32 4.01 13.58
N ILE A 48 13.60 3.19 12.81
CA ILE A 48 13.53 3.33 11.35
C ILE A 48 12.90 4.67 10.96
N LYS A 49 11.76 5.03 11.58
CA LYS A 49 11.10 6.32 11.32
C LYS A 49 12.00 7.51 11.66
N ASN A 50 12.70 7.46 12.78
CA ASN A 50 13.63 8.51 13.19
C ASN A 50 14.82 8.62 12.24
N ALA A 51 15.40 7.50 11.81
CA ALA A 51 16.50 7.49 10.83
C ALA A 51 16.06 8.08 9.49
N TRP A 52 14.87 7.71 9.01
CA TRP A 52 14.30 8.27 7.78
C TRP A 52 14.03 9.78 7.91
N TRP A 53 13.34 10.20 8.98
CA TRP A 53 13.01 11.61 9.21
C TRP A 53 14.25 12.47 9.30
N LYS A 54 15.24 11.99 10.05
CA LYS A 54 16.54 12.67 10.16
C LYS A 54 17.19 12.85 8.79
N LYS A 55 17.27 11.75 8.02
CA LYS A 55 17.99 11.75 6.75
C LYS A 55 17.28 12.50 5.64
N PHE A 56 15.99 12.26 5.49
CA PHE A 56 15.21 12.78 4.38
C PHE A 56 14.65 14.18 4.64
N VAL A 57 14.37 14.53 5.89
CA VAL A 57 13.75 15.82 6.23
C VAL A 57 14.71 16.78 6.91
N GLN A 58 15.37 16.35 7.99
CA GLN A 58 16.17 17.28 8.81
C GLN A 58 17.54 17.60 8.21
N GLU A 59 18.23 16.61 7.67
CA GLU A 59 19.57 16.78 7.08
C GLU A 59 19.53 17.22 5.61
N ASN A 60 18.40 17.06 4.92
CA ASN A 60 18.28 17.44 3.52
C ASN A 60 17.87 18.92 3.38
N PRO A 61 18.66 19.75 2.68
CA PRO A 61 18.40 21.19 2.61
C PRO A 61 17.18 21.56 1.78
N TYR A 62 16.70 20.64 0.95
CA TYR A 62 15.52 20.88 0.09
C TYR A 62 14.21 20.62 0.81
N ASN A 63 14.20 19.72 1.79
CA ASN A 63 12.98 19.14 2.30
C ASN A 63 12.45 19.83 3.56
N VAL A 64 11.16 19.68 3.80
CA VAL A 64 10.45 20.08 5.02
C VAL A 64 9.49 18.98 5.42
N GLY A 65 9.04 19.00 6.67
CA GLY A 65 8.10 18.01 7.20
C GLY A 65 6.66 18.51 7.21
N LEU A 66 5.73 17.59 7.12
CA LEU A 66 4.28 17.80 7.26
C LEU A 66 3.68 16.64 8.07
N ASP A 67 2.65 16.93 8.82
CA ASP A 67 1.76 15.93 9.42
C ASP A 67 0.31 16.30 9.11
N ALA A 68 -0.22 15.76 8.00
CA ALA A 68 -1.57 16.02 7.55
C ALA A 68 -2.57 15.09 8.24
N ALA A 69 -3.81 15.57 8.43
CA ALA A 69 -4.89 14.79 8.99
C ALA A 69 -5.21 13.54 8.16
N ILE A 70 -5.61 12.46 8.84
CA ILE A 70 -6.10 11.23 8.19
C ILE A 70 -7.44 11.50 7.49
N LEU A 71 -8.35 12.18 8.19
CA LEU A 71 -9.65 12.57 7.66
C LEU A 71 -9.51 13.86 6.85
N MET A 72 -9.88 13.80 5.59
CA MET A 72 -9.84 14.93 4.67
C MET A 72 -11.19 15.14 4.02
N ASN A 73 -11.40 16.32 3.43
CA ASN A 73 -12.59 16.58 2.64
C ASN A 73 -12.74 15.50 1.55
N PRO A 74 -13.91 14.85 1.39
CA PRO A 74 -14.14 13.82 0.39
C PRO A 74 -13.81 14.25 -1.05
N GLN A 75 -13.87 15.55 -1.36
CA GLN A 75 -13.45 16.08 -2.66
C GLN A 75 -11.98 15.81 -2.98
N THR A 76 -11.13 15.66 -1.98
CA THR A 76 -9.73 15.25 -2.19
C THR A 76 -9.66 13.91 -2.91
N TRP A 77 -10.53 12.98 -2.53
CA TRP A 77 -10.55 11.62 -3.10
C TRP A 77 -11.27 11.54 -4.45
N VAL A 78 -12.19 12.48 -4.71
CA VAL A 78 -12.76 12.67 -6.06
C VAL A 78 -11.69 13.21 -7.01
N ALA A 79 -11.00 14.28 -6.59
CA ALA A 79 -9.99 14.93 -7.41
C ALA A 79 -8.78 14.03 -7.73
N SER A 80 -8.38 13.20 -6.78
CA SER A 80 -7.28 12.23 -6.95
C SER A 80 -7.69 10.94 -7.67
N GLY A 81 -8.98 10.75 -7.98
CA GLY A 81 -9.50 9.55 -8.65
C GLY A 81 -9.73 8.33 -7.76
N HIS A 82 -9.42 8.40 -6.46
CA HIS A 82 -9.54 7.24 -5.56
C HIS A 82 -10.98 6.75 -5.41
N LEU A 83 -11.96 7.63 -5.40
CA LEU A 83 -13.37 7.20 -5.30
C LEU A 83 -13.86 6.47 -6.56
N GLY A 84 -13.32 6.82 -7.72
CA GLY A 84 -13.73 6.22 -8.99
C GLY A 84 -12.90 5.02 -9.45
N GLY A 85 -11.60 4.98 -9.12
CA GLY A 85 -10.65 4.04 -9.71
C GLY A 85 -9.81 3.21 -8.75
N PHE A 86 -9.84 3.51 -7.44
CA PHE A 86 -9.08 2.74 -6.47
C PHE A 86 -9.85 1.49 -6.02
N SER A 87 -9.91 0.51 -6.90
CA SER A 87 -10.75 -0.68 -6.73
C SER A 87 -10.08 -1.94 -7.29
N ASP A 88 -10.38 -3.08 -6.66
CA ASP A 88 -9.98 -4.39 -7.14
C ASP A 88 -11.14 -5.06 -7.90
N PRO A 89 -10.86 -5.75 -9.03
CA PRO A 89 -11.84 -6.57 -9.72
C PRO A 89 -12.06 -7.88 -8.97
N LEU A 90 -13.25 -8.08 -8.42
CA LEU A 90 -13.58 -9.25 -7.60
C LEU A 90 -14.54 -10.19 -8.31
N MET A 91 -14.29 -11.49 -8.15
CA MET A 91 -15.19 -12.58 -8.48
C MET A 91 -15.26 -13.59 -7.34
N ASP A 92 -16.42 -14.22 -7.15
CA ASP A 92 -16.63 -15.27 -6.17
C ASP A 92 -16.78 -16.62 -6.89
N CYS A 93 -16.17 -17.68 -6.37
CA CYS A 93 -16.47 -19.04 -6.83
C CYS A 93 -17.83 -19.46 -6.30
N ARG A 94 -18.77 -19.88 -7.19
CA ARG A 94 -20.11 -20.30 -6.80
C ARG A 94 -20.16 -21.65 -6.07
N GLU A 95 -19.08 -22.44 -6.16
CA GLU A 95 -18.99 -23.79 -5.58
C GLU A 95 -18.43 -23.78 -4.15
N CYS A 96 -17.28 -23.09 -3.94
CA CYS A 96 -16.65 -23.03 -2.63
C CYS A 96 -16.90 -21.72 -1.88
N HIS A 97 -17.56 -20.75 -2.50
CA HIS A 97 -17.88 -19.43 -1.96
C HIS A 97 -16.67 -18.57 -1.59
N GLU A 98 -15.47 -18.97 -2.04
CA GLU A 98 -14.26 -18.19 -1.87
C GLU A 98 -14.21 -17.02 -2.84
N ARG A 99 -13.63 -15.91 -2.37
CA ARG A 99 -13.50 -14.65 -3.11
C ARG A 99 -12.10 -14.45 -3.61
N PHE A 100 -11.98 -14.04 -4.87
CA PHE A 100 -10.69 -13.82 -5.54
C PHE A 100 -10.65 -12.47 -6.25
N ARG A 101 -9.45 -11.96 -6.41
CA ARG A 101 -9.17 -10.91 -7.37
C ARG A 101 -9.02 -11.56 -8.75
N ALA A 102 -9.84 -11.13 -9.70
CA ALA A 102 -9.85 -11.71 -11.04
C ALA A 102 -8.51 -11.49 -11.77
N ASP A 103 -7.91 -10.30 -11.63
CA ASP A 103 -6.60 -9.98 -12.18
C ASP A 103 -5.52 -10.93 -11.66
N LYS A 104 -5.51 -11.25 -10.36
CA LYS A 104 -4.53 -12.16 -9.77
C LYS A 104 -4.72 -13.60 -10.21
N VAL A 105 -5.96 -14.07 -10.29
CA VAL A 105 -6.25 -15.43 -10.79
C VAL A 105 -5.75 -15.59 -12.23
N ILE A 106 -5.91 -14.56 -13.07
CA ILE A 106 -5.41 -14.55 -14.45
C ILE A 106 -3.88 -14.54 -14.46
N GLU A 107 -3.23 -13.65 -13.69
CA GLU A 107 -1.76 -13.58 -13.62
C GLU A 107 -1.13 -14.89 -13.15
N ASP A 108 -1.68 -15.49 -12.08
CA ASP A 108 -1.18 -16.74 -11.52
C ASP A 108 -1.33 -17.89 -12.54
N TRP A 109 -2.48 -17.97 -13.22
CA TRP A 109 -2.69 -18.95 -14.29
C TRP A 109 -1.73 -18.75 -15.47
N CYS A 110 -1.49 -17.51 -15.89
CA CYS A 110 -0.51 -17.20 -16.93
C CYS A 110 0.91 -17.62 -16.52
N ALA A 111 1.29 -17.38 -15.26
CA ALA A 111 2.59 -17.77 -14.74
C ALA A 111 2.76 -19.30 -14.69
N GLU A 112 1.71 -20.04 -14.35
CA GLU A 112 1.71 -21.51 -14.30
C GLU A 112 1.74 -22.17 -15.70
N THR A 113 1.03 -21.56 -16.66
CA THR A 113 0.90 -22.14 -18.01
C THR A 113 1.93 -21.60 -19.01
N GLY A 114 2.63 -20.52 -18.67
CA GLY A 114 3.53 -19.83 -19.58
C GLY A 114 2.81 -19.02 -20.66
N PHE A 115 1.51 -18.71 -20.46
CA PHE A 115 0.73 -17.91 -21.39
C PHE A 115 1.13 -16.43 -21.31
N GLU A 116 1.39 -15.81 -22.46
CA GLU A 116 1.70 -14.37 -22.53
C GLU A 116 0.43 -13.57 -22.80
N LEU A 117 0.11 -12.62 -21.91
CA LEU A 117 -1.03 -11.74 -22.10
C LEU A 117 -0.82 -10.78 -23.27
N PRO A 118 -1.86 -10.51 -24.06
CA PRO A 118 -1.76 -9.57 -25.21
C PRO A 118 -1.53 -8.12 -24.81
N LYS A 119 -1.82 -7.77 -23.55
CA LYS A 119 -1.60 -6.46 -22.93
C LYS A 119 -1.46 -6.62 -21.42
N PRO A 120 -0.91 -5.63 -20.70
CA PRO A 120 -0.86 -5.67 -19.23
C PRO A 120 -2.24 -5.88 -18.62
N ILE A 121 -2.33 -6.68 -17.56
CA ILE A 121 -3.62 -7.05 -16.94
C ILE A 121 -4.41 -5.83 -16.45
N ASP A 122 -3.72 -4.77 -16.00
CA ASP A 122 -4.33 -3.51 -15.56
C ASP A 122 -5.06 -2.76 -16.70
N ALA A 123 -4.80 -3.10 -17.94
CA ALA A 123 -5.47 -2.54 -19.12
C ALA A 123 -6.71 -3.35 -19.55
N PHE A 124 -7.04 -4.45 -18.84
CA PHE A 124 -8.24 -5.23 -19.12
C PHE A 124 -9.45 -4.58 -18.45
N SER A 125 -10.55 -4.49 -19.20
CA SER A 125 -11.87 -4.21 -18.62
C SER A 125 -12.39 -5.42 -17.84
N GLN A 126 -13.41 -5.20 -17.01
CA GLN A 126 -14.06 -6.31 -16.28
C GLN A 126 -14.61 -7.38 -17.23
N GLN A 127 -15.17 -6.96 -18.36
CA GLN A 127 -15.71 -7.88 -19.35
C GLN A 127 -14.59 -8.70 -20.00
N GLU A 128 -13.49 -8.06 -20.38
CA GLU A 128 -12.34 -8.77 -20.95
C GLU A 128 -11.73 -9.76 -19.96
N MET A 129 -11.63 -9.40 -18.68
CA MET A 129 -11.15 -10.33 -17.64
C MET A 129 -12.12 -11.54 -17.51
N LYS A 130 -13.43 -11.28 -17.53
CA LYS A 130 -14.44 -12.34 -17.45
C LYS A 130 -14.34 -13.27 -18.66
N ASP A 131 -14.35 -12.70 -19.85
CA ASP A 131 -14.25 -13.44 -21.11
C ASP A 131 -12.96 -14.28 -21.14
N PHE A 132 -11.86 -13.72 -20.68
CA PHE A 132 -10.58 -14.43 -20.58
C PHE A 132 -10.65 -15.62 -19.63
N VAL A 133 -11.25 -15.47 -18.44
CA VAL A 133 -11.44 -16.56 -17.47
C VAL A 133 -12.30 -17.67 -18.05
N GLU A 134 -13.37 -17.32 -18.77
CA GLU A 134 -14.29 -18.27 -19.39
C GLU A 134 -13.65 -18.97 -20.62
N GLU A 135 -13.01 -18.21 -21.53
CA GLU A 135 -12.36 -18.72 -22.75
C GLU A 135 -11.24 -19.72 -22.44
N HIS A 136 -10.41 -19.39 -21.46
CA HIS A 136 -9.30 -20.25 -21.06
C HIS A 136 -9.67 -21.28 -20.00
N ASN A 137 -10.95 -21.30 -19.60
CA ASN A 137 -11.49 -22.25 -18.63
C ASN A 137 -10.63 -22.30 -17.36
N ILE A 138 -10.31 -21.12 -16.80
CA ILE A 138 -9.42 -20.98 -15.64
C ILE A 138 -10.08 -21.58 -14.40
N PRO A 139 -9.40 -22.50 -13.69
CA PRO A 139 -9.97 -23.16 -12.53
C PRO A 139 -9.93 -22.26 -11.28
N CYS A 140 -10.87 -22.47 -10.38
CA CYS A 140 -10.83 -21.87 -9.06
C CYS A 140 -9.58 -22.36 -8.29
N PRO A 141 -8.76 -21.46 -7.76
CA PRO A 141 -7.53 -21.83 -7.04
C PRO A 141 -7.77 -22.74 -5.82
N THR A 142 -8.97 -22.67 -5.22
CA THR A 142 -9.31 -23.45 -4.02
C THR A 142 -9.94 -24.81 -4.34
N CYS A 143 -10.93 -24.85 -5.22
CA CYS A 143 -11.71 -26.09 -5.44
C CYS A 143 -11.56 -26.69 -6.84
N GLY A 144 -10.82 -26.04 -7.76
CA GLY A 144 -10.59 -26.52 -9.13
C GLY A 144 -11.83 -26.45 -10.05
N LYS A 145 -12.95 -25.90 -9.61
CA LYS A 145 -14.15 -25.71 -10.44
C LYS A 145 -14.08 -24.44 -11.27
N HIS A 146 -14.89 -24.38 -12.34
CA HIS A 146 -14.86 -23.26 -13.31
C HIS A 146 -16.15 -22.43 -13.26
N ASN A 147 -16.71 -22.20 -12.07
CA ASN A 147 -18.01 -21.55 -11.90
C ASN A 147 -17.84 -20.26 -11.07
N PHE A 148 -17.55 -19.15 -11.74
CA PHE A 148 -17.41 -17.86 -11.10
C PHE A 148 -18.64 -16.95 -11.28
N THR A 149 -18.77 -15.97 -10.42
CA THR A 149 -19.71 -14.85 -10.58
C THR A 149 -19.19 -13.84 -11.60
N ASP A 150 -20.05 -12.89 -11.97
CA ASP A 150 -19.58 -11.69 -12.67
C ASP A 150 -18.56 -10.93 -11.84
N ILE A 151 -17.63 -10.27 -12.54
CA ILE A 151 -16.61 -9.45 -11.92
C ILE A 151 -17.23 -8.12 -11.50
N ARG A 152 -16.98 -7.72 -10.25
CA ARG A 152 -17.45 -6.45 -9.69
C ARG A 152 -16.27 -5.66 -9.11
N GLN A 153 -16.32 -4.34 -9.24
CA GLN A 153 -15.32 -3.47 -8.61
C GLN A 153 -15.59 -3.30 -7.13
N PHE A 154 -14.56 -3.46 -6.34
CA PHE A 154 -14.60 -3.21 -4.91
C PHE A 154 -13.63 -2.09 -4.56
N ASN A 155 -14.16 -0.93 -4.14
CA ASN A 155 -13.35 0.19 -3.75
C ASN A 155 -12.64 -0.09 -2.42
N LEU A 156 -11.31 0.12 -2.41
CA LEU A 156 -10.45 -0.20 -1.27
C LEU A 156 -10.44 0.86 -0.17
N MET A 157 -11.16 1.96 -0.32
CA MET A 157 -11.23 2.98 0.72
C MET A 157 -12.16 2.58 1.85
N PHE A 158 -11.67 2.66 3.08
CA PHE A 158 -12.52 2.55 4.25
C PHE A 158 -13.43 3.78 4.37
N LYS A 159 -14.73 3.54 4.48
CA LYS A 159 -15.73 4.56 4.77
C LYS A 159 -15.99 4.67 6.27
N THR A 160 -16.20 5.88 6.73
CA THR A 160 -16.74 6.18 8.06
C THR A 160 -17.65 7.41 7.98
N PHE A 161 -18.21 7.81 9.09
CA PHE A 161 -19.16 8.93 9.15
C PHE A 161 -18.70 9.96 10.17
N GLN A 162 -18.95 11.23 9.85
CA GLN A 162 -18.72 12.33 10.76
C GLN A 162 -20.08 12.82 11.29
N GLY A 163 -20.22 12.95 12.61
CA GLY A 163 -21.47 13.34 13.24
C GLY A 163 -22.33 12.13 13.65
N VAL A 164 -23.63 12.36 13.86
CA VAL A 164 -24.56 11.39 14.48
C VAL A 164 -25.36 10.56 13.48
N THR A 165 -25.34 10.92 12.20
CA THR A 165 -26.10 10.22 11.15
C THR A 165 -25.20 9.60 10.11
N GLU A 166 -25.51 8.36 9.75
CA GLU A 166 -24.81 7.59 8.72
C GLU A 166 -25.44 7.83 7.35
N ASP A 167 -25.23 9.03 6.80
CA ASP A 167 -25.75 9.43 5.50
C ASP A 167 -24.64 9.86 4.52
N ALA A 168 -25.02 10.06 3.26
CA ALA A 168 -24.08 10.43 2.21
C ALA A 168 -23.37 11.77 2.46
N LYS A 169 -23.99 12.70 3.17
CA LYS A 169 -23.43 14.03 3.45
C LYS A 169 -22.37 13.97 4.53
N ASN A 170 -22.49 13.00 5.43
CA ASN A 170 -21.59 12.78 6.56
C ASN A 170 -20.51 11.74 6.28
N THR A 171 -20.52 11.14 5.08
CA THR A 171 -19.53 10.14 4.69
C THR A 171 -18.14 10.78 4.55
N VAL A 172 -17.17 10.23 5.26
CA VAL A 172 -15.74 10.52 5.12
C VAL A 172 -14.97 9.24 4.93
N TYR A 173 -13.71 9.34 4.54
CA TYR A 173 -12.88 8.20 4.23
C TYR A 173 -11.58 8.24 5.03
N LEU A 174 -11.10 7.07 5.44
CA LEU A 174 -9.75 6.94 5.94
C LEU A 174 -8.80 7.00 4.73
N ARG A 175 -7.76 7.83 4.82
CA ARG A 175 -6.81 7.99 3.70
C ARG A 175 -6.15 6.66 3.32
N PRO A 176 -6.11 6.30 2.02
CA PRO A 176 -5.44 5.09 1.55
C PRO A 176 -3.93 5.27 1.36
N GLU A 177 -3.46 6.53 1.36
CA GLU A 177 -2.05 6.92 1.27
C GLU A 177 -1.84 8.34 1.81
N THR A 178 -0.59 8.69 2.04
CA THR A 178 -0.22 9.98 2.63
C THR A 178 0.02 11.09 1.60
N ALA A 179 0.14 10.76 0.30
CA ALA A 179 0.49 11.69 -0.77
C ALA A 179 -0.49 12.87 -0.88
N GLN A 180 -1.80 12.63 -0.85
CA GLN A 180 -2.79 13.70 -1.02
C GLN A 180 -2.74 14.74 0.08
N GLY A 181 -2.38 14.33 1.30
CA GLY A 181 -2.13 15.27 2.39
C GLY A 181 -1.01 16.26 2.06
N ILE A 182 0.02 15.80 1.34
CA ILE A 182 1.12 16.64 0.86
C ILE A 182 0.63 17.58 -0.25
N PHE A 183 -0.07 17.05 -1.26
CA PHE A 183 -0.53 17.84 -2.41
C PHE A 183 -1.49 18.94 -2.01
N VAL A 184 -2.49 18.66 -1.17
CA VAL A 184 -3.45 19.69 -0.73
C VAL A 184 -2.82 20.78 0.14
N ASN A 185 -1.69 20.50 0.77
CA ASN A 185 -0.95 21.44 1.59
C ASN A 185 0.24 22.11 0.87
N PHE A 186 0.48 21.80 -0.40
CA PHE A 186 1.62 22.36 -1.15
C PHE A 186 1.73 23.88 -1.03
N ASN A 187 0.67 24.61 -1.36
CA ASN A 187 0.63 26.07 -1.29
C ASN A 187 0.84 26.61 0.14
N ASN A 188 0.29 25.94 1.14
CA ASN A 188 0.45 26.32 2.55
C ASN A 188 1.92 26.18 2.97
N VAL A 189 2.54 25.04 2.65
CA VAL A 189 3.95 24.76 2.97
C VAL A 189 4.86 25.73 2.23
N GLN A 190 4.68 25.90 0.92
CA GLN A 190 5.50 26.84 0.13
C GLN A 190 5.44 28.26 0.68
N ARG A 191 4.25 28.76 0.96
CA ARG A 191 4.05 30.12 1.50
C ARG A 191 4.69 30.32 2.87
N THR A 192 4.52 29.37 3.78
CA THR A 192 4.97 29.50 5.17
C THR A 192 6.47 29.29 5.32
N THR A 193 7.04 28.40 4.52
CA THR A 193 8.49 28.13 4.52
C THR A 193 9.28 29.02 3.55
N ARG A 194 8.59 29.72 2.65
CA ARG A 194 9.18 30.54 1.57
C ARG A 194 10.09 29.72 0.64
N LYS A 195 9.90 28.40 0.56
CA LYS A 195 10.66 27.54 -0.33
C LYS A 195 10.37 27.87 -1.80
N LYS A 196 11.40 27.73 -2.62
CA LYS A 196 11.32 27.76 -4.08
C LYS A 196 11.63 26.37 -4.61
N LEU A 197 11.14 26.06 -5.83
CA LEU A 197 11.51 24.82 -6.49
C LEU A 197 13.03 24.76 -6.75
N PRO A 198 13.68 23.61 -6.54
CA PRO A 198 13.10 22.37 -6.07
C PRO A 198 12.96 22.30 -4.55
N PHE A 199 11.91 21.65 -4.06
CA PHE A 199 11.80 21.29 -2.64
C PHE A 199 10.91 20.06 -2.45
N GLY A 200 11.10 19.37 -1.33
CA GLY A 200 10.30 18.20 -0.96
C GLY A 200 9.51 18.40 0.32
N ILE A 201 8.42 17.67 0.44
CA ILE A 201 7.58 17.59 1.64
C ILE A 201 7.51 16.15 2.09
N GLY A 202 8.05 15.84 3.27
CA GLY A 202 8.04 14.52 3.86
C GLY A 202 6.97 14.36 4.93
N GLN A 203 6.35 13.19 4.98
CA GLN A 203 5.34 12.83 5.96
C GLN A 203 5.53 11.39 6.41
N ILE A 204 5.29 11.12 7.69
CA ILE A 204 5.13 9.77 8.23
C ILE A 204 3.72 9.68 8.78
N GLY A 205 2.97 8.68 8.38
CA GLY A 205 1.61 8.55 8.89
C GLY A 205 0.90 7.24 8.55
N LYS A 206 -0.17 6.98 9.26
CA LYS A 206 -1.06 5.85 9.03
C LYS A 206 -1.83 6.00 7.73
N SER A 207 -2.01 4.87 7.04
CA SER A 207 -2.85 4.70 5.85
C SER A 207 -3.66 3.43 5.96
N PHE A 208 -4.78 3.37 5.25
CA PHE A 208 -5.79 2.32 5.40
C PHE A 208 -6.28 1.86 4.03
N ARG A 209 -6.19 0.57 3.76
CA ARG A 209 -6.73 -0.02 2.53
C ARG A 209 -7.56 -1.24 2.89
N ASN A 210 -8.81 -1.27 2.51
CA ASN A 210 -9.71 -2.39 2.78
C ASN A 210 -9.38 -3.58 1.86
N GLU A 211 -8.17 -4.10 2.01
CA GLU A 211 -7.64 -5.21 1.23
C GLU A 211 -8.55 -6.44 1.30
N ILE A 212 -8.87 -7.00 0.15
CA ILE A 212 -9.73 -8.19 0.06
C ILE A 212 -8.97 -9.45 0.41
N THR A 213 -7.72 -9.56 -0.08
CA THR A 213 -6.83 -10.68 0.20
C THR A 213 -5.60 -10.21 0.96
N PRO A 214 -5.77 -9.71 2.21
CA PRO A 214 -4.61 -9.37 3.02
C PRO A 214 -3.82 -10.63 3.33
N GLY A 215 -2.52 -10.50 3.53
CA GLY A 215 -1.68 -11.67 3.75
C GLY A 215 -0.20 -11.35 3.80
N ASN A 216 0.60 -12.40 3.65
CA ASN A 216 2.03 -12.30 3.65
C ASN A 216 2.57 -11.56 4.88
N PHE A 217 2.14 -12.02 6.07
CA PHE A 217 2.55 -11.47 7.37
C PHE A 217 2.18 -9.99 7.50
N ILE A 218 3.14 -9.10 7.80
CA ILE A 218 2.92 -7.65 7.94
C ILE A 218 3.01 -6.88 6.61
N PHE A 219 3.28 -7.57 5.49
CA PHE A 219 3.54 -6.90 4.20
C PHE A 219 2.26 -6.46 3.47
N ARG A 220 1.13 -7.14 3.72
CA ARG A 220 -0.15 -6.76 3.12
C ARG A 220 -1.26 -6.77 4.16
N VAL A 221 -1.42 -5.64 4.80
CA VAL A 221 -2.35 -5.41 5.91
C VAL A 221 -3.28 -4.24 5.61
N ARG A 222 -4.41 -4.16 6.34
CA ARG A 222 -5.41 -3.10 6.12
C ARG A 222 -5.05 -1.78 6.76
N GLU A 223 -4.23 -1.79 7.80
CA GLU A 223 -3.71 -0.62 8.50
C GLU A 223 -2.19 -0.66 8.51
N PHE A 224 -1.53 0.34 7.95
CA PHE A 224 -0.08 0.42 7.84
C PHE A 224 0.42 1.85 8.03
N GLU A 225 1.73 2.03 8.08
CA GLU A 225 2.36 3.36 8.05
C GLU A 225 3.19 3.51 6.78
N GLN A 226 3.18 4.73 6.26
CA GLN A 226 4.05 5.15 5.16
C GLN A 226 5.02 6.22 5.64
N MET A 227 6.22 6.20 5.11
CA MET A 227 7.20 7.29 5.13
C MET A 227 7.30 7.77 3.69
N GLU A 228 6.72 8.90 3.39
CA GLU A 228 6.54 9.40 2.02
C GLU A 228 7.16 10.78 1.86
N LEU A 229 7.83 10.99 0.74
CA LEU A 229 8.42 12.27 0.36
C LEU A 229 8.00 12.58 -1.07
N GLU A 230 7.23 13.65 -1.23
CA GLU A 230 6.92 14.21 -2.54
C GLU A 230 7.89 15.34 -2.86
N PHE A 231 8.61 15.20 -3.97
CA PHE A 231 9.62 16.16 -4.38
C PHE A 231 9.19 16.93 -5.62
N PHE A 232 9.09 18.23 -5.48
CA PHE A 232 8.63 19.14 -6.52
C PHE A 232 9.80 19.83 -7.19
N CYS A 233 9.96 19.65 -8.48
CA CYS A 233 11.03 20.23 -9.27
C CYS A 233 10.51 21.07 -10.43
N GLN A 234 11.41 21.81 -11.08
CA GLN A 234 11.05 22.55 -12.29
C GLN A 234 10.82 21.58 -13.46
N PRO A 235 9.86 21.87 -14.36
CA PRO A 235 9.67 21.08 -15.57
C PRO A 235 10.98 20.92 -16.36
N GLY A 236 11.25 19.68 -16.81
CA GLY A 236 12.45 19.34 -17.57
C GLY A 236 13.70 19.02 -16.73
N THR A 237 13.60 19.06 -15.38
CA THR A 237 14.69 18.65 -14.47
C THR A 237 14.38 17.35 -13.73
N ASP A 238 13.26 16.69 -14.07
CA ASP A 238 12.73 15.51 -13.40
C ASP A 238 13.69 14.31 -13.46
N LEU A 239 14.32 14.06 -14.62
CA LEU A 239 15.28 12.96 -14.76
C LEU A 239 16.56 13.15 -13.92
N GLU A 240 17.05 14.36 -13.79
CA GLU A 240 18.21 14.66 -12.95
C GLU A 240 17.88 14.40 -11.46
N TRP A 241 16.71 14.88 -11.01
CA TRP A 241 16.24 14.67 -9.66
C TRP A 241 15.89 13.21 -9.37
N PHE A 242 15.36 12.48 -10.36
CA PHE A 242 15.15 11.03 -10.26
C PHE A 242 16.48 10.30 -9.99
N GLN A 243 17.55 10.61 -10.73
CA GLN A 243 18.87 10.01 -10.51
C GLN A 243 19.43 10.38 -9.13
N TYR A 244 19.28 11.63 -8.71
CA TYR A 244 19.70 12.09 -7.37
C TYR A 244 18.99 11.27 -6.28
N TRP A 245 17.66 11.15 -6.33
CA TRP A 245 16.90 10.45 -5.31
C TRP A 245 17.13 8.94 -5.33
N ARG A 246 17.31 8.35 -6.50
CA ARG A 246 17.65 6.93 -6.63
C ARG A 246 18.96 6.62 -5.90
N GLU A 247 20.00 7.39 -6.14
CA GLU A 247 21.30 7.21 -5.49
C GLU A 247 21.25 7.54 -3.99
N PHE A 248 20.52 8.57 -3.61
CA PHE A 248 20.30 8.95 -2.22
C PHE A 248 19.62 7.83 -1.42
N CYS A 249 18.56 7.26 -1.96
CA CYS A 249 17.84 6.14 -1.33
C CYS A 249 18.71 4.88 -1.26
N ARG A 250 19.41 4.52 -2.35
CA ARG A 250 20.32 3.39 -2.37
C ARG A 250 21.36 3.49 -1.26
N LYS A 251 22.04 4.64 -1.18
CA LYS A 251 23.05 4.88 -0.15
C LYS A 251 22.46 4.79 1.26
N TRP A 252 21.30 5.39 1.50
CA TRP A 252 20.65 5.32 2.80
C TRP A 252 20.30 3.88 3.21
N LEU A 253 19.81 3.05 2.29
CA LEU A 253 19.52 1.64 2.55
C LEU A 253 20.79 0.83 2.87
N VAL A 254 21.88 1.07 2.15
CA VAL A 254 23.20 0.45 2.45
C VAL A 254 23.70 0.89 3.83
N ASP A 255 23.59 2.18 4.16
CA ASP A 255 23.98 2.73 5.47
C ASP A 255 23.16 2.12 6.62
N LEU A 256 21.92 1.66 6.37
CA LEU A 256 21.11 0.88 7.31
C LEU A 256 21.52 -0.59 7.42
N GLY A 257 22.46 -1.06 6.61
CA GLY A 257 22.98 -2.42 6.62
C GLY A 257 22.32 -3.37 5.64
N LEU A 258 21.52 -2.89 4.68
CA LEU A 258 21.05 -3.72 3.57
C LEU A 258 22.24 -3.99 2.63
N LYS A 259 22.28 -5.21 2.10
CA LYS A 259 23.29 -5.55 1.12
C LYS A 259 22.95 -4.95 -0.23
N GLU A 260 23.94 -4.35 -0.88
CA GLU A 260 23.77 -3.72 -2.19
C GLU A 260 23.27 -4.69 -3.27
N GLU A 261 23.68 -5.96 -3.18
CA GLU A 261 23.23 -7.04 -4.09
C GLU A 261 21.71 -7.33 -4.03
N ASN A 262 21.00 -6.77 -3.04
CA ASN A 262 19.56 -6.95 -2.83
C ASN A 262 18.74 -5.66 -3.09
N LEU A 263 19.36 -4.63 -3.67
CA LEU A 263 18.73 -3.34 -3.95
C LEU A 263 18.48 -3.13 -5.45
#